data_9b53b9ac9c54d72dc616d81658678844
#
_entry.id   9b53b9ac9c54d72dc616d81658678844
#
_cell.length_a   1.000
_cell.length_b   1.000
_cell.length_c   1.000
_cell.angle_alpha   90.00
_cell.angle_beta   90.00
_cell.angle_gamma   90.00
#
_symmetry.space_group_name_H-M   'P 1'
#
loop_
_entity.id
_entity.type
_entity.pdbx_description
1 polymer ?
#
loop_
_entity_poly.entity_id
_entity_poly.type
_entity_poly.pdbx_seq_one_letter_code
_entity_poly.pdbx_strand_id
1 'polypeptide(L)'
;MSGPPLLFAPTAQSFGLSALTTGGDPLLLRVHVRASGDSDWGTLELPTAPAPDLAEWSIKNLRAGTSYEYEIGAVTDDVLTVSYRGSVTTARAAGAPFTFALVSDTHIGSDLSYDNQGDESVLTRTGLEIATAAPDFIVNLGDMLDFHEYGFNNPPPVGSLTRDAYVNYRASFGDVLGHAPHFPVIGGWDSENGCNTLEEIDRSRSQRLLYLPGPNPETYPGGGSPFEDYYAFTWGDALFVMLNVFTYTPTCHRLDYDPGLPDDWTLGDAQLEFLRQTLENATSRWRFLLIHHPVGGDAGDDVDSAYGRGGGRAAHVGEQEIVHELMQTYGVQVFFYGHDHVFTDMTVDATHYTLPGSAGSIWPFPDAQTGYTKSWPNSGWGRIDVSADSVHVAFMGLGNVVLYEYTLQ
;
A
#
# COMPACT_ATOMS: atom_id res chain seq x y z
N MET A 1 -14.38 14.61 15.10
CA MET A 1 -13.62 13.83 14.10
C MET A 1 -14.59 13.36 13.02
N SER A 2 -14.09 13.17 11.80
CA SER A 2 -14.84 12.66 10.66
C SER A 2 -14.25 11.30 10.26
N GLY A 3 -14.86 10.23 10.72
CA GLY A 3 -14.37 8.87 10.48
C GLY A 3 -13.21 8.45 11.39
N PRO A 4 -12.69 7.22 11.17
CA PRO A 4 -11.57 6.68 11.91
C PRO A 4 -10.26 7.41 11.56
N PRO A 5 -9.28 7.45 12.50
CA PRO A 5 -7.95 7.95 12.19
C PRO A 5 -7.19 6.98 11.28
N LEU A 6 -6.07 7.45 10.74
CA LEU A 6 -5.12 6.67 9.98
C LEU A 6 -3.81 6.56 10.74
N LEU A 7 -3.31 5.36 10.92
CA LEU A 7 -1.96 5.06 11.35
C LEU A 7 -1.05 4.88 10.13
N PHE A 8 0.16 5.46 10.16
CA PHE A 8 1.10 5.41 9.05
C PHE A 8 2.56 5.40 9.52
N ALA A 9 3.46 5.01 8.65
CA ALA A 9 4.91 5.02 8.83
C ALA A 9 5.41 4.58 10.22
N PRO A 10 5.00 3.40 10.75
CA PRO A 10 5.45 2.92 12.04
C PRO A 10 6.92 2.47 11.98
N THR A 11 7.68 2.79 13.00
CA THR A 11 9.04 2.30 13.21
C THR A 11 9.12 1.48 14.50
N ALA A 12 10.33 1.05 14.89
CA ALA A 12 10.56 0.43 16.19
C ALA A 12 10.31 1.38 17.37
N GLN A 13 10.30 2.70 17.14
CA GLN A 13 10.27 3.71 18.20
C GLN A 13 9.27 4.84 17.97
N SER A 14 8.46 4.75 16.90
CA SER A 14 7.50 5.80 16.54
C SER A 14 6.38 5.28 15.66
N PHE A 15 5.32 6.07 15.55
CA PHE A 15 4.32 5.95 14.48
C PHE A 15 3.71 7.33 14.17
N GLY A 16 3.23 7.48 12.95
CA GLY A 16 2.40 8.59 12.53
C GLY A 16 0.92 8.29 12.77
N LEU A 17 0.16 9.33 13.08
CA LEU A 17 -1.28 9.25 13.30
C LEU A 17 -1.94 10.50 12.72
N SER A 18 -2.98 10.35 11.93
CA SER A 18 -3.76 11.47 11.42
C SER A 18 -5.26 11.28 11.61
N ALA A 19 -5.97 12.37 11.89
CA ALA A 19 -7.40 12.38 12.11
C ALA A 19 -8.08 13.50 11.32
N LEU A 20 -9.16 13.17 10.61
CA LEU A 20 -9.98 14.13 9.89
C LEU A 20 -10.97 14.83 10.82
N THR A 21 -11.21 16.11 10.58
CA THR A 21 -12.20 16.91 11.32
C THR A 21 -13.31 17.39 10.39
N THR A 22 -14.53 17.50 10.91
CA THR A 22 -15.68 18.07 10.18
C THR A 22 -15.98 19.43 10.77
N GLY A 23 -15.53 20.51 10.14
CA GLY A 23 -15.87 21.88 10.52
C GLY A 23 -15.30 22.36 11.87
N GLY A 24 -14.37 21.63 12.47
CA GLY A 24 -13.68 22.01 13.70
C GLY A 24 -12.21 22.33 13.44
N ASP A 25 -11.59 23.11 14.34
CA ASP A 25 -10.16 23.37 14.31
C ASP A 25 -9.38 22.10 14.70
N PRO A 26 -8.59 21.51 13.78
CA PRO A 26 -7.81 20.31 14.09
C PRO A 26 -6.81 20.51 15.23
N LEU A 27 -6.36 21.74 15.46
CA LEU A 27 -5.44 22.08 16.55
C LEU A 27 -6.06 21.97 17.96
N LEU A 28 -7.38 21.79 18.06
CA LEU A 28 -8.06 21.53 19.33
C LEU A 28 -8.01 20.06 19.76
N LEU A 29 -7.70 19.16 18.84
CA LEU A 29 -7.54 17.75 19.16
C LEU A 29 -6.27 17.48 19.94
N ARG A 30 -6.30 16.46 20.79
CA ARG A 30 -5.18 15.93 21.54
C ARG A 30 -5.16 14.43 21.45
N VAL A 31 -3.97 13.87 21.53
CA VAL A 31 -3.80 12.42 21.67
C VAL A 31 -2.98 12.14 22.92
N HIS A 32 -3.28 11.08 23.62
CA HIS A 32 -2.38 10.46 24.57
C HIS A 32 -2.23 8.97 24.27
N VAL A 33 -1.08 8.42 24.67
CA VAL A 33 -0.67 7.07 24.32
C VAL A 33 -0.16 6.37 25.59
N ARG A 34 -0.44 5.08 25.72
CA ARG A 34 0.15 4.22 26.74
C ARG A 34 0.52 2.87 26.16
N ALA A 35 1.49 2.18 26.74
CA ALA A 35 1.69 0.78 26.40
C ALA A 35 0.51 -0.03 26.91
N SER A 36 0.11 -1.03 26.12
CA SER A 36 -1.04 -1.90 26.49
C SER A 36 -0.78 -2.60 27.81
N GLY A 37 -1.73 -2.45 28.73
CA GLY A 37 -1.64 -2.97 30.09
C GLY A 37 -1.07 -2.00 31.13
N ASP A 38 -0.51 -0.84 30.73
CA ASP A 38 -0.12 0.20 31.68
C ASP A 38 -1.37 0.92 32.21
N SER A 39 -1.35 1.32 33.49
CA SER A 39 -2.46 2.05 34.12
C SER A 39 -2.50 3.52 33.69
N ASP A 40 -1.34 4.09 33.45
CA ASP A 40 -1.18 5.53 33.30
C ASP A 40 -1.01 5.92 31.82
N TRP A 41 -1.79 6.91 31.43
CA TRP A 41 -1.65 7.54 30.13
C TRP A 41 -0.44 8.46 30.10
N GLY A 42 0.23 8.53 28.95
CA GLY A 42 1.28 9.51 28.69
C GLY A 42 0.76 10.94 28.66
N THR A 43 1.64 11.86 28.35
CA THR A 43 1.28 13.27 28.18
C THR A 43 0.37 13.47 26.97
N LEU A 44 -0.45 14.52 27.02
CA LEU A 44 -1.26 14.93 25.89
C LEU A 44 -0.37 15.58 24.82
N GLU A 45 -0.33 14.95 23.64
CA GLU A 45 0.45 15.46 22.51
C GLU A 45 -0.37 16.42 21.66
N LEU A 46 0.29 17.48 21.19
CA LEU A 46 -0.29 18.48 20.30
C LEU A 46 -0.17 18.02 18.83
N PRO A 47 -1.21 18.22 18.01
CA PRO A 47 -1.11 17.97 16.60
C PRO A 47 -0.40 19.11 15.86
N THR A 48 0.10 18.78 14.66
CA THR A 48 0.20 19.73 13.54
C THR A 48 -1.12 19.75 12.78
N ALA A 49 -1.34 20.78 11.97
CA ALA A 49 -2.49 20.88 11.08
C ALA A 49 -1.98 21.13 9.66
N PRO A 50 -1.52 20.08 8.94
CA PRO A 50 -0.99 20.23 7.59
C PRO A 50 -2.06 20.62 6.57
N ALA A 51 -3.34 20.39 6.89
CA ALA A 51 -4.50 20.86 6.14
C ALA A 51 -5.58 21.38 7.10
N PRO A 52 -6.54 22.19 6.60
CA PRO A 52 -7.57 22.81 7.46
C PRO A 52 -8.50 21.82 8.17
N ASP A 53 -8.57 20.60 7.69
CA ASP A 53 -9.42 19.53 8.20
C ASP A 53 -8.63 18.32 8.72
N LEU A 54 -7.30 18.44 8.87
CA LEU A 54 -6.42 17.34 9.22
C LEU A 54 -5.56 17.67 10.44
N ALA A 55 -5.72 16.89 11.50
CA ALA A 55 -4.80 16.85 12.62
C ALA A 55 -3.80 15.71 12.44
N GLU A 56 -2.51 15.95 12.70
CA GLU A 56 -1.46 14.96 12.55
C GLU A 56 -0.51 14.97 13.75
N TRP A 57 -0.10 13.79 14.18
CA TRP A 57 0.86 13.56 15.28
C TRP A 57 1.98 12.63 14.80
N SER A 58 3.19 12.92 15.27
CA SER A 58 4.33 12.01 15.21
C SER A 58 4.67 11.55 16.62
N ILE A 59 4.24 10.36 16.99
CA ILE A 59 4.44 9.78 18.31
C ILE A 59 5.80 9.09 18.33
N LYS A 60 6.67 9.48 19.26
CA LYS A 60 8.08 9.07 19.32
C LYS A 60 8.45 8.52 20.70
N ASN A 61 9.69 8.01 20.82
CA ASN A 61 10.28 7.47 22.06
C ASN A 61 9.53 6.24 22.59
N LEU A 62 9.03 5.42 21.68
CA LEU A 62 8.35 4.18 21.99
C LEU A 62 9.33 3.00 22.10
N ARG A 63 8.87 1.89 22.63
CA ARG A 63 9.60 0.61 22.70
C ARG A 63 9.29 -0.23 21.48
N ALA A 64 10.29 -0.91 20.92
CA ALA A 64 10.13 -1.82 19.80
C ALA A 64 9.23 -3.02 20.17
N GLY A 65 8.49 -3.51 19.18
CA GLY A 65 7.63 -4.70 19.31
C GLY A 65 6.59 -4.60 20.42
N THR A 66 6.15 -3.40 20.73
CA THR A 66 5.24 -3.13 21.85
C THR A 66 3.90 -2.65 21.31
N SER A 67 2.82 -3.22 21.82
CA SER A 67 1.47 -2.74 21.54
C SER A 67 1.18 -1.52 22.43
N TYR A 68 0.59 -0.51 21.81
CA TYR A 68 0.15 0.74 22.45
C TYR A 68 -1.33 0.94 22.23
N GLU A 69 -1.99 1.53 23.21
CA GLU A 69 -3.34 2.07 23.09
C GLU A 69 -3.23 3.59 22.99
N TYR A 70 -4.13 4.21 22.24
CA TYR A 70 -4.21 5.67 22.17
C TYR A 70 -5.66 6.15 22.20
N GLU A 71 -5.84 7.37 22.71
CA GLU A 71 -7.12 8.07 22.72
C GLU A 71 -6.95 9.44 22.06
N ILE A 72 -7.87 9.77 21.15
CA ILE A 72 -7.98 11.09 20.52
C ILE A 72 -9.24 11.78 21.03
N GLY A 73 -9.15 13.06 21.34
CA GLY A 73 -10.30 13.85 21.77
C GLY A 73 -10.01 15.34 21.83
N ALA A 74 -11.00 16.11 22.23
CA ALA A 74 -10.86 17.53 22.53
C ALA A 74 -10.66 17.75 24.03
N VAL A 75 -9.83 18.72 24.39
CA VAL A 75 -9.61 19.10 25.81
C VAL A 75 -10.46 20.31 26.16
N THR A 76 -11.23 20.20 27.24
CA THR A 76 -12.00 21.29 27.83
C THR A 76 -11.79 21.24 29.35
N ASP A 77 -11.42 22.35 29.94
CA ASP A 77 -11.14 22.45 31.38
C ASP A 77 -10.16 21.38 31.88
N ASP A 78 -9.06 21.16 31.13
CA ASP A 78 -8.02 20.15 31.36
C ASP A 78 -8.51 18.69 31.34
N VAL A 79 -9.71 18.43 30.85
CA VAL A 79 -10.28 17.08 30.69
C VAL A 79 -10.36 16.71 29.21
N LEU A 80 -9.77 15.55 28.85
CA LEU A 80 -9.91 14.99 27.52
C LEU A 80 -11.29 14.33 27.35
N THR A 81 -12.09 14.88 26.47
CA THR A 81 -13.31 14.23 26.00
C THR A 81 -12.98 13.34 24.83
N VAL A 82 -12.89 12.04 25.08
CA VAL A 82 -12.44 11.04 24.09
C VAL A 82 -13.47 10.89 22.97
N SER A 83 -13.02 11.04 21.74
CA SER A 83 -13.80 10.84 20.50
C SER A 83 -13.46 9.52 19.81
N TYR A 84 -12.25 9.00 20.01
CA TYR A 84 -11.78 7.77 19.41
C TYR A 84 -10.77 7.05 20.30
N ARG A 85 -10.77 5.72 20.21
CA ARG A 85 -9.79 4.81 20.82
C ARG A 85 -9.25 3.85 19.79
N GLY A 86 -7.92 3.72 19.72
CA GLY A 86 -7.25 2.80 18.81
C GLY A 86 -6.07 2.09 19.48
N SER A 87 -5.43 1.27 18.70
CA SER A 87 -4.23 0.54 19.12
C SER A 87 -3.25 0.43 17.97
N VAL A 88 -1.97 0.26 18.29
CA VAL A 88 -0.92 0.07 17.29
C VAL A 88 0.22 -0.74 17.89
N THR A 89 0.85 -1.59 17.08
CA THR A 89 2.10 -2.26 17.47
C THR A 89 3.26 -1.63 16.73
N THR A 90 4.32 -1.24 17.45
CA THR A 90 5.57 -0.78 16.84
C THR A 90 6.31 -1.92 16.14
N ALA A 91 7.18 -1.58 15.18
CA ALA A 91 7.90 -2.58 14.40
C ALA A 91 8.56 -3.64 15.28
N ARG A 92 8.32 -4.90 14.95
CA ARG A 92 8.79 -6.05 15.71
C ARG A 92 10.28 -6.28 15.50
N ALA A 93 10.93 -6.80 16.52
CA ALA A 93 12.32 -7.24 16.43
C ALA A 93 12.43 -8.54 15.63
N ALA A 94 13.64 -8.82 15.13
CA ALA A 94 13.96 -10.08 14.47
C ALA A 94 13.57 -11.29 15.32
N GLY A 95 13.03 -12.33 14.69
CA GLY A 95 12.53 -13.55 15.33
C GLY A 95 11.10 -13.48 15.87
N ALA A 96 10.52 -12.30 16.02
CA ALA A 96 9.15 -12.16 16.47
C ALA A 96 8.16 -12.44 15.33
N PRO A 97 7.15 -13.29 15.52
CA PRO A 97 6.13 -13.52 14.51
C PRO A 97 5.21 -12.32 14.37
N PHE A 98 4.65 -12.16 13.16
CA PHE A 98 3.68 -11.12 12.86
C PHE A 98 2.76 -11.53 11.71
N THR A 99 1.65 -10.82 11.59
CA THR A 99 0.71 -10.95 10.47
C THR A 99 0.59 -9.61 9.76
N PHE A 100 0.55 -9.61 8.43
CA PHE A 100 0.15 -8.45 7.67
C PHE A 100 -0.93 -8.78 6.65
N ALA A 101 -1.69 -7.77 6.28
CA ALA A 101 -2.72 -7.89 5.26
C ALA A 101 -2.27 -7.21 3.97
N LEU A 102 -2.63 -7.80 2.83
CA LEU A 102 -2.49 -7.19 1.51
C LEU A 102 -3.87 -6.90 0.91
N VAL A 103 -4.05 -5.71 0.39
CA VAL A 103 -5.19 -5.32 -0.43
C VAL A 103 -4.67 -4.70 -1.73
N SER A 104 -5.48 -4.67 -2.77
CA SER A 104 -5.14 -4.08 -4.06
C SER A 104 -6.40 -3.63 -4.79
N ASP A 105 -6.25 -2.72 -5.77
CA ASP A 105 -7.26 -2.43 -6.78
C ASP A 105 -8.62 -2.07 -6.16
N THR A 106 -8.61 -1.14 -5.20
CA THR A 106 -9.84 -0.73 -4.51
C THR A 106 -10.69 0.24 -5.32
N HIS A 107 -10.07 1.04 -6.19
CA HIS A 107 -10.71 1.98 -7.13
C HIS A 107 -11.80 2.85 -6.49
N ILE A 108 -11.50 3.42 -5.32
CA ILE A 108 -12.46 4.28 -4.62
C ILE A 108 -12.45 5.66 -5.25
N GLY A 109 -13.59 6.10 -5.73
CA GLY A 109 -13.75 7.39 -6.38
C GLY A 109 -14.26 8.48 -5.47
N SER A 110 -14.43 9.66 -6.08
CA SER A 110 -15.28 10.73 -5.57
C SER A 110 -16.69 10.60 -6.18
N ASP A 111 -17.66 11.35 -5.66
CA ASP A 111 -19.05 11.41 -6.19
C ASP A 111 -19.14 11.77 -7.69
N LEU A 112 -18.01 12.17 -8.30
CA LEU A 112 -17.90 12.56 -9.71
C LEU A 112 -17.04 11.58 -10.53
N SER A 113 -16.66 10.44 -9.98
CA SER A 113 -15.83 9.46 -10.70
C SER A 113 -16.64 8.64 -11.72
N TYR A 114 -15.93 8.07 -12.67
CA TYR A 114 -16.45 7.49 -13.90
C TYR A 114 -16.73 5.97 -13.78
N ASP A 115 -17.05 5.34 -14.90
CA ASP A 115 -17.61 4.00 -15.06
C ASP A 115 -16.81 2.82 -14.44
N ASN A 116 -15.62 3.05 -13.91
CA ASN A 116 -14.74 2.02 -13.34
C ASN A 116 -14.55 2.13 -11.82
N GLN A 117 -15.45 2.80 -11.16
CA GLN A 117 -15.42 2.93 -9.71
C GLN A 117 -15.58 1.57 -9.03
N GLY A 118 -14.74 1.32 -8.02
CA GLY A 118 -14.85 0.15 -7.17
C GLY A 118 -16.09 0.22 -6.27
N ASP A 119 -16.49 -0.93 -5.76
CA ASP A 119 -17.60 -1.04 -4.81
C ASP A 119 -17.09 -0.77 -3.38
N GLU A 120 -17.42 0.40 -2.84
CA GLU A 120 -17.08 0.79 -1.47
C GLU A 120 -17.55 -0.22 -0.42
N SER A 121 -18.65 -0.94 -0.68
CA SER A 121 -19.15 -1.95 0.25
C SER A 121 -18.24 -3.18 0.31
N VAL A 122 -17.53 -3.50 -0.77
CA VAL A 122 -16.51 -4.55 -0.82
C VAL A 122 -15.33 -4.13 0.04
N LEU A 123 -14.82 -2.90 -0.11
CA LEU A 123 -13.73 -2.39 0.72
C LEU A 123 -14.11 -2.34 2.20
N THR A 124 -15.31 -1.85 2.52
CA THR A 124 -15.81 -1.82 3.90
C THR A 124 -15.86 -3.21 4.52
N ARG A 125 -16.37 -4.18 3.78
CA ARG A 125 -16.42 -5.56 4.23
C ARG A 125 -15.01 -6.14 4.40
N THR A 126 -14.12 -5.92 3.45
CA THR A 126 -12.72 -6.34 3.52
C THR A 126 -12.03 -5.75 4.75
N GLY A 127 -12.23 -4.46 5.04
CA GLY A 127 -11.71 -3.81 6.24
C GLY A 127 -12.19 -4.46 7.55
N LEU A 128 -13.47 -4.81 7.63
CA LEU A 128 -14.03 -5.53 8.79
C LEU A 128 -13.43 -6.93 8.93
N GLU A 129 -13.22 -7.64 7.83
CA GLU A 129 -12.63 -8.98 7.82
C GLU A 129 -11.14 -8.94 8.23
N ILE A 130 -10.38 -7.97 7.71
CA ILE A 130 -8.98 -7.72 8.11
C ILE A 130 -8.89 -7.38 9.60
N ALA A 131 -9.81 -6.55 10.12
CA ALA A 131 -9.84 -6.19 11.54
C ALA A 131 -9.96 -7.43 12.44
N THR A 132 -10.70 -8.48 12.01
CA THR A 132 -10.80 -9.73 12.78
C THR A 132 -9.50 -10.54 12.81
N ALA A 133 -8.64 -10.38 11.80
CA ALA A 133 -7.33 -11.01 11.75
C ALA A 133 -6.27 -10.24 12.58
N ALA A 134 -6.59 -9.00 12.98
CA ALA A 134 -5.75 -8.14 13.79
C ALA A 134 -4.28 -8.07 13.28
N PRO A 135 -4.03 -7.69 12.02
CA PRO A 135 -2.68 -7.66 11.47
C PRO A 135 -1.84 -6.56 12.14
N ASP A 136 -0.53 -6.73 12.12
CA ASP A 136 0.40 -5.70 12.58
C ASP A 136 0.38 -4.46 11.68
N PHE A 137 0.12 -4.64 10.38
CA PHE A 137 -0.03 -3.56 9.39
C PHE A 137 -0.76 -4.05 8.13
N ILE A 138 -1.11 -3.10 7.27
CA ILE A 138 -1.77 -3.33 5.99
C ILE A 138 -0.91 -2.72 4.89
N VAL A 139 -0.73 -3.43 3.78
CA VAL A 139 -0.19 -2.86 2.53
C VAL A 139 -1.31 -2.82 1.50
N ASN A 140 -1.49 -1.67 0.87
CA ASN A 140 -2.28 -1.56 -0.35
C ASN A 140 -1.33 -1.50 -1.55
N LEU A 141 -1.49 -2.45 -2.47
CA LEU A 141 -0.62 -2.62 -3.64
C LEU A 141 -0.95 -1.64 -4.79
N GLY A 142 -1.75 -0.62 -4.55
CA GLY A 142 -2.04 0.43 -5.53
C GLY A 142 -3.42 0.33 -6.17
N ASP A 143 -3.71 1.26 -7.07
CA ASP A 143 -5.03 1.53 -7.61
C ASP A 143 -6.06 1.71 -6.48
N MET A 144 -5.66 2.53 -5.50
CA MET A 144 -6.47 2.85 -4.34
C MET A 144 -7.66 3.73 -4.74
N LEU A 145 -7.40 4.63 -5.67
CA LEU A 145 -8.37 5.59 -6.18
C LEU A 145 -8.85 5.20 -7.58
N ASP A 146 -9.94 5.82 -8.01
CA ASP A 146 -10.47 5.77 -9.36
C ASP A 146 -10.27 7.13 -10.06
N PHE A 147 -9.02 7.55 -10.22
CA PHE A 147 -8.66 8.71 -11.01
C PHE A 147 -7.80 8.32 -12.19
N HIS A 148 -8.45 8.25 -13.34
CA HIS A 148 -7.79 7.99 -14.58
C HIS A 148 -7.54 9.31 -15.32
N GLU A 149 -6.34 9.83 -15.26
CA GLU A 149 -5.94 11.05 -15.98
C GLU A 149 -5.52 10.77 -17.43
N TYR A 150 -6.02 9.73 -18.06
CA TYR A 150 -5.70 9.49 -19.46
C TYR A 150 -6.52 10.38 -20.36
N GLY A 151 -5.86 11.17 -21.18
CA GLY A 151 -6.24 12.06 -22.26
C GLY A 151 -7.53 11.88 -23.05
N PHE A 152 -8.51 11.19 -22.54
CA PHE A 152 -9.84 11.06 -23.11
C PHE A 152 -10.77 12.16 -22.60
N ASN A 153 -10.57 13.41 -23.04
CA ASN A 153 -11.53 14.50 -22.86
C ASN A 153 -11.97 14.84 -21.41
N ASN A 154 -11.31 14.31 -20.41
CA ASN A 154 -11.63 14.58 -19.02
C ASN A 154 -10.64 15.59 -18.45
N PRO A 155 -11.10 16.66 -17.84
CA PRO A 155 -10.19 17.54 -17.13
C PRO A 155 -9.52 16.73 -16.01
N PRO A 156 -8.22 16.98 -15.75
CA PRO A 156 -7.54 16.36 -14.64
C PRO A 156 -8.31 16.63 -13.35
N PRO A 157 -8.31 15.70 -12.38
CA PRO A 157 -9.01 15.91 -11.13
C PRO A 157 -8.51 17.20 -10.50
N VAL A 158 -9.44 18.09 -10.17
CA VAL A 158 -9.10 19.25 -9.35
C VAL A 158 -8.72 18.75 -7.97
N GLY A 159 -7.77 19.39 -7.31
CA GLY A 159 -7.21 18.94 -6.04
C GLY A 159 -8.24 18.60 -4.95
N SER A 160 -9.44 19.23 -4.98
CA SER A 160 -10.55 18.88 -4.10
C SER A 160 -11.13 17.48 -4.37
N LEU A 161 -11.22 17.05 -5.63
CA LEU A 161 -11.72 15.72 -5.99
C LEU A 161 -10.75 14.62 -5.56
N THR A 162 -9.45 14.85 -5.76
CA THR A 162 -8.41 13.92 -5.29
C THR A 162 -8.45 13.79 -3.76
N ARG A 163 -8.55 14.93 -3.06
CA ARG A 163 -8.75 14.94 -1.61
C ARG A 163 -9.97 14.11 -1.20
N ASP A 164 -11.11 14.37 -1.83
CA ASP A 164 -12.37 13.73 -1.46
C ASP A 164 -12.32 12.21 -1.69
N ALA A 165 -11.63 11.73 -2.73
CA ALA A 165 -11.41 10.31 -2.93
C ALA A 165 -10.54 9.68 -1.84
N TYR A 166 -9.45 10.31 -1.40
CA TYR A 166 -8.69 9.82 -0.24
C TYR A 166 -9.52 9.80 1.05
N VAL A 167 -10.37 10.81 1.26
CA VAL A 167 -11.31 10.84 2.40
C VAL A 167 -12.31 9.69 2.31
N ASN A 168 -12.88 9.44 1.12
CA ASN A 168 -13.79 8.32 0.87
C ASN A 168 -13.09 6.97 1.06
N TYR A 169 -11.86 6.82 0.54
CA TYR A 169 -11.06 5.62 0.74
C TYR A 169 -10.88 5.31 2.24
N ARG A 170 -10.46 6.30 3.04
CA ARG A 170 -10.30 6.13 4.49
C ARG A 170 -11.62 5.77 5.17
N ALA A 171 -12.72 6.42 4.78
CA ALA A 171 -14.04 6.16 5.35
C ALA A 171 -14.53 4.74 5.01
N SER A 172 -14.35 4.31 3.76
CA SER A 172 -14.78 2.99 3.27
C SER A 172 -13.92 1.86 3.83
N PHE A 173 -12.62 2.05 3.94
CA PHE A 173 -11.75 1.06 4.57
C PHE A 173 -12.04 0.91 6.07
N GLY A 174 -12.41 2.00 6.73
CA GLY A 174 -13.03 2.01 8.03
C GLY A 174 -12.05 1.88 9.19
N ASP A 175 -12.55 1.35 10.31
CA ASP A 175 -11.92 1.39 11.62
C ASP A 175 -10.56 0.67 11.69
N VAL A 176 -10.32 -0.29 10.81
CA VAL A 176 -9.05 -1.04 10.77
C VAL A 176 -7.83 -0.13 10.57
N LEU A 177 -7.99 1.02 9.88
CA LEU A 177 -6.91 2.01 9.68
C LEU A 177 -6.45 2.68 10.98
N GLY A 178 -7.29 2.68 12.01
CA GLY A 178 -6.94 3.14 13.36
C GLY A 178 -6.33 2.05 14.25
N HIS A 179 -6.12 0.85 13.75
CA HIS A 179 -5.57 -0.28 14.50
C HIS A 179 -4.37 -0.93 13.81
N ALA A 180 -4.27 -0.84 12.49
CA ALA A 180 -3.16 -1.36 11.70
C ALA A 180 -2.60 -0.26 10.79
N PRO A 181 -1.32 0.11 10.92
CA PRO A 181 -0.70 1.09 10.05
C PRO A 181 -0.80 0.71 8.58
N HIS A 182 -1.01 1.72 7.74
CA HIS A 182 -1.17 1.57 6.31
C HIS A 182 0.11 1.93 5.56
N PHE A 183 0.49 1.08 4.59
CA PHE A 183 1.62 1.26 3.68
C PHE A 183 1.11 1.31 2.24
N PRO A 184 1.12 2.47 1.57
CA PRO A 184 0.66 2.58 0.20
C PRO A 184 1.74 2.20 -0.81
N VAL A 185 1.35 1.51 -1.87
CA VAL A 185 2.07 1.40 -3.15
C VAL A 185 1.29 2.22 -4.17
N ILE A 186 1.95 2.79 -5.17
CA ILE A 186 1.30 3.63 -6.17
C ILE A 186 0.88 2.80 -7.37
N GLY A 187 -0.40 2.92 -7.74
CA GLY A 187 -0.97 2.33 -8.94
C GLY A 187 -1.22 3.35 -10.06
N GLY A 188 -1.63 2.87 -11.21
CA GLY A 188 -1.87 3.71 -12.39
C GLY A 188 -3.05 4.66 -12.25
N TRP A 189 -4.02 4.30 -11.42
CA TRP A 189 -5.23 5.08 -11.15
C TRP A 189 -5.10 6.05 -9.97
N ASP A 190 -3.95 6.07 -9.30
CA ASP A 190 -3.67 6.99 -8.18
C ASP A 190 -3.22 8.38 -8.64
N SER A 191 -3.29 8.67 -9.95
CA SER A 191 -3.03 9.98 -10.58
C SER A 191 -1.60 10.54 -10.43
N GLU A 192 -0.62 9.70 -10.10
CA GLU A 192 0.80 10.07 -10.06
C GLU A 192 1.58 9.47 -11.24
N ASN A 193 0.97 9.44 -12.40
CA ASN A 193 1.51 8.78 -13.59
C ASN A 193 2.45 9.71 -14.36
N GLY A 194 3.64 9.23 -14.73
CA GLY A 194 4.65 9.97 -15.49
C GLY A 194 4.21 10.44 -16.88
N CYS A 195 3.08 9.93 -17.37
CA CYS A 195 2.42 10.45 -18.57
C CYS A 195 1.74 11.80 -18.38
N ASN A 196 1.47 12.17 -17.15
CA ASN A 196 0.84 13.43 -16.82
C ASN A 196 1.89 14.55 -16.80
N THR A 197 1.44 15.79 -16.82
CA THR A 197 2.31 16.92 -16.57
C THR A 197 2.84 16.89 -15.14
N LEU A 198 4.03 17.44 -14.91
CA LEU A 198 4.58 17.57 -13.56
C LEU A 198 3.63 18.27 -12.59
N GLU A 199 2.86 19.27 -13.09
CA GLU A 199 1.87 19.99 -12.28
C GLU A 199 0.74 19.06 -11.82
N GLU A 200 0.28 18.15 -12.68
CA GLU A 200 -0.76 17.17 -12.35
C GLU A 200 -0.25 16.13 -11.34
N ILE A 201 0.94 15.60 -11.57
CA ILE A 201 1.60 14.67 -10.65
C ILE A 201 1.79 15.34 -9.28
N ASP A 202 2.32 16.55 -9.21
CA ASP A 202 2.56 17.25 -7.96
C ASP A 202 1.25 17.59 -7.21
N ARG A 203 0.19 17.86 -7.96
CA ARG A 203 -1.14 18.10 -7.38
C ARG A 203 -1.69 16.84 -6.71
N SER A 204 -1.69 15.69 -7.40
CA SER A 204 -2.15 14.42 -6.84
C SER A 204 -1.29 13.96 -5.68
N ARG A 205 0.02 14.00 -5.87
CA ARG A 205 1.01 13.68 -4.83
C ARG A 205 0.83 14.52 -3.57
N SER A 206 0.59 15.82 -3.70
CA SER A 206 0.38 16.70 -2.55
C SER A 206 -0.84 16.29 -1.71
N GLN A 207 -1.88 15.75 -2.33
CA GLN A 207 -3.04 15.24 -1.62
C GLN A 207 -2.76 13.88 -0.97
N ARG A 208 -2.06 12.98 -1.66
CA ARG A 208 -1.65 11.70 -1.06
C ARG A 208 -0.78 11.92 0.17
N LEU A 209 0.24 12.73 0.08
CA LEU A 209 1.14 13.03 1.20
C LEU A 209 0.40 13.62 2.42
N LEU A 210 -0.74 14.27 2.21
CA LEU A 210 -1.59 14.77 3.30
C LEU A 210 -2.52 13.69 3.85
N TYR A 211 -3.26 13.02 2.97
CA TYR A 211 -4.39 12.18 3.39
C TYR A 211 -4.09 10.70 3.48
N LEU A 212 -3.01 10.25 2.84
CA LEU A 212 -2.54 8.86 2.87
C LEU A 212 -1.01 8.78 2.84
N PRO A 213 -0.31 9.38 3.82
CA PRO A 213 1.15 9.41 3.85
C PRO A 213 1.73 8.00 3.98
N GLY A 214 2.90 7.82 3.37
CA GLY A 214 3.74 6.63 3.46
C GLY A 214 5.05 6.89 4.21
N PRO A 215 5.97 5.93 4.21
CA PRO A 215 7.33 6.11 4.68
C PRO A 215 8.17 6.99 3.76
N ASN A 216 9.03 7.80 4.34
CA ASN A 216 10.01 8.62 3.63
C ASN A 216 11.43 8.39 4.19
N PRO A 217 12.50 8.86 3.53
CA PRO A 217 13.88 8.64 3.96
C PRO A 217 14.21 9.16 5.36
N GLU A 218 13.48 10.14 5.87
CA GLU A 218 13.66 10.67 7.23
C GLU A 218 13.13 9.69 8.29
N THR A 219 12.05 8.97 7.94
CA THR A 219 11.40 7.99 8.82
C THR A 219 12.10 6.64 8.75
N TYR A 220 12.55 6.24 7.54
CA TYR A 220 13.19 4.95 7.26
C TYR A 220 14.58 5.17 6.66
N PRO A 221 15.65 5.01 7.45
CA PRO A 221 17.01 5.35 7.03
C PRO A 221 17.60 4.46 5.92
N GLY A 222 16.86 3.50 5.40
CA GLY A 222 17.28 2.68 4.25
C GLY A 222 17.24 3.39 2.90
N GLY A 223 16.83 4.66 2.85
CA GLY A 223 16.63 5.40 1.60
C GLY A 223 15.20 5.29 1.09
N GLY A 224 15.00 5.64 -0.17
CA GLY A 224 13.70 5.74 -0.81
C GLY A 224 13.47 7.13 -1.38
N SER A 225 12.26 7.40 -1.85
CA SER A 225 11.88 8.69 -2.40
C SER A 225 11.39 9.66 -1.32
N PRO A 226 11.77 10.94 -1.37
CA PRO A 226 11.16 11.97 -0.52
C PRO A 226 9.67 12.19 -0.82
N PHE A 227 9.18 11.62 -1.91
CA PHE A 227 7.78 11.65 -2.30
C PHE A 227 6.98 10.44 -1.76
N GLU A 228 7.60 9.56 -0.97
CA GLU A 228 6.92 8.41 -0.34
C GLU A 228 6.28 7.45 -1.36
N ASP A 229 6.84 7.37 -2.56
CA ASP A 229 6.31 6.59 -3.67
C ASP A 229 7.12 5.32 -3.98
N TYR A 230 8.37 5.23 -3.47
CA TYR A 230 9.10 3.98 -3.29
C TYR A 230 9.96 4.04 -2.03
N TYR A 231 10.03 2.95 -1.30
CA TYR A 231 10.71 2.88 -0.01
C TYR A 231 10.94 1.43 0.43
N ALA A 232 11.70 1.23 1.49
CA ALA A 232 11.86 -0.08 2.12
C ALA A 232 11.82 0.03 3.64
N PHE A 233 11.37 -1.04 4.28
CA PHE A 233 11.40 -1.18 5.73
C PHE A 233 11.58 -2.64 6.15
N THR A 234 11.94 -2.84 7.42
CA THR A 234 12.01 -4.17 8.03
C THR A 234 10.95 -4.32 9.13
N TRP A 235 10.37 -5.51 9.22
CA TRP A 235 9.46 -5.89 10.29
C TRP A 235 9.74 -7.33 10.69
N GLY A 236 10.10 -7.56 11.96
CA GLY A 236 10.62 -8.88 12.34
C GLY A 236 11.84 -9.28 11.52
N ASP A 237 11.83 -10.48 10.97
CA ASP A 237 12.88 -11.02 10.08
C ASP A 237 12.60 -10.75 8.58
N ALA A 238 11.66 -9.89 8.24
CA ALA A 238 11.29 -9.61 6.86
C ALA A 238 11.69 -8.20 6.42
N LEU A 239 12.20 -8.11 5.19
CA LEU A 239 12.40 -6.88 4.42
C LEU A 239 11.25 -6.72 3.43
N PHE A 240 10.69 -5.52 3.38
CA PHE A 240 9.67 -5.08 2.44
C PHE A 240 10.26 -3.99 1.57
N VAL A 241 10.20 -4.15 0.24
CA VAL A 241 10.64 -3.13 -0.73
C VAL A 241 9.47 -2.77 -1.62
N MET A 242 8.97 -1.55 -1.47
CA MET A 242 7.92 -0.97 -2.28
C MET A 242 8.51 -0.27 -3.49
N LEU A 243 7.96 -0.56 -4.66
CA LEU A 243 8.42 -0.04 -5.95
C LEU A 243 7.28 0.65 -6.71
N ASN A 244 7.63 1.58 -7.60
CA ASN A 244 6.68 2.36 -8.40
C ASN A 244 7.19 2.51 -9.82
N VAL A 245 6.49 1.98 -10.80
CA VAL A 245 6.79 2.17 -12.22
C VAL A 245 6.07 3.35 -12.83
N PHE A 246 4.91 3.73 -12.31
CA PHE A 246 4.02 4.69 -12.98
C PHE A 246 4.58 6.09 -13.03
N THR A 247 5.09 6.61 -11.93
CA THR A 247 5.66 7.97 -11.87
C THR A 247 6.91 8.13 -12.74
N TYR A 248 7.66 7.07 -12.94
CA TYR A 248 8.96 7.09 -13.61
C TYR A 248 8.93 6.69 -15.08
N THR A 249 7.79 6.25 -15.57
CA THR A 249 7.57 5.93 -16.99
C THR A 249 7.43 7.22 -17.80
N PRO A 250 8.37 7.53 -18.71
CA PRO A 250 8.41 8.83 -19.38
C PRO A 250 7.39 9.00 -20.49
N THR A 251 6.81 7.91 -20.97
CA THR A 251 5.93 7.90 -22.13
C THR A 251 4.68 7.07 -21.88
N CYS A 252 3.55 7.56 -22.33
CA CYS A 252 2.28 6.86 -22.29
C CYS A 252 1.95 6.28 -23.67
N HIS A 253 2.28 5.03 -23.90
CA HIS A 253 1.88 4.33 -25.13
C HIS A 253 0.44 3.80 -25.09
N ARG A 254 -0.29 4.11 -24.05
CA ARG A 254 -1.65 3.62 -23.81
C ARG A 254 -2.68 4.00 -24.85
N LEU A 255 -2.41 5.05 -25.64
CA LEU A 255 -3.34 5.49 -26.71
C LEU A 255 -3.23 4.71 -28.01
N ASP A 256 -2.15 3.98 -28.24
CA ASP A 256 -1.85 3.36 -29.53
C ASP A 256 -1.84 1.82 -29.50
N TYR A 257 -2.08 1.18 -28.36
CA TYR A 257 -1.95 -0.28 -28.20
C TYR A 257 -0.66 -0.84 -28.80
N ASP A 258 0.39 -0.04 -28.81
CA ASP A 258 1.69 -0.46 -29.32
C ASP A 258 2.34 -1.36 -28.25
N PRO A 259 2.71 -2.60 -28.58
CA PRO A 259 3.35 -3.49 -27.63
C PRO A 259 4.56 -2.79 -27.00
N GLY A 260 4.59 -2.78 -25.68
CA GLY A 260 5.45 -1.98 -24.82
C GLY A 260 6.83 -1.79 -25.36
N LEU A 261 7.26 -0.54 -25.38
CA LEU A 261 8.66 -0.24 -25.61
C LEU A 261 9.46 -0.65 -24.36
N PRO A 262 10.78 -0.95 -24.52
CA PRO A 262 11.61 -1.33 -23.38
C PRO A 262 11.64 -0.35 -22.22
N ASP A 263 11.23 0.90 -22.47
CA ASP A 263 11.23 2.01 -21.51
C ASP A 263 9.83 2.24 -20.87
N ASP A 264 8.84 1.43 -21.23
CA ASP A 264 7.52 1.50 -20.61
C ASP A 264 7.53 0.77 -19.26
N TRP A 265 6.86 1.37 -18.28
CA TRP A 265 6.75 0.81 -16.95
C TRP A 265 8.11 0.57 -16.28
N THR A 266 8.99 1.57 -16.36
CA THR A 266 10.34 1.54 -15.80
C THR A 266 10.37 2.04 -14.35
N LEU A 267 11.28 1.48 -13.56
CA LEU A 267 11.66 2.01 -12.25
C LEU A 267 12.49 3.30 -12.38
N GLY A 268 13.18 3.46 -13.50
CA GLY A 268 14.22 4.47 -13.68
C GLY A 268 15.50 4.14 -12.89
N ASP A 269 16.61 4.74 -13.34
CA ASP A 269 17.95 4.43 -12.82
C ASP A 269 18.09 4.58 -11.29
N ALA A 270 17.50 5.64 -10.73
CA ALA A 270 17.62 5.94 -9.30
C ALA A 270 16.91 4.88 -8.43
N GLN A 271 15.74 4.44 -8.83
CA GLN A 271 14.98 3.44 -8.08
C GLN A 271 15.56 2.04 -8.28
N LEU A 272 16.04 1.72 -9.48
CA LEU A 272 16.73 0.45 -9.74
C LEU A 272 18.00 0.32 -8.89
N GLU A 273 18.78 1.40 -8.77
CA GLU A 273 19.96 1.44 -7.90
C GLU A 273 19.57 1.34 -6.40
N PHE A 274 18.48 2.00 -5.99
CA PHE A 274 17.93 1.85 -4.65
C PHE A 274 17.55 0.38 -4.35
N LEU A 275 16.85 -0.29 -5.29
CA LEU A 275 16.49 -1.71 -5.16
C LEU A 275 17.75 -2.58 -4.99
N ARG A 276 18.74 -2.39 -5.86
CA ARG A 276 19.99 -3.16 -5.82
C ARG A 276 20.69 -3.00 -4.47
N GLN A 277 20.89 -1.76 -4.02
CA GLN A 277 21.56 -1.47 -2.74
C GLN A 277 20.77 -2.00 -1.54
N THR A 278 19.47 -1.88 -1.57
CA THR A 278 18.59 -2.37 -0.50
C THR A 278 18.69 -3.88 -0.35
N LEU A 279 18.64 -4.61 -1.46
CA LEU A 279 18.76 -6.07 -1.45
C LEU A 279 20.17 -6.53 -1.07
N GLU A 280 21.22 -5.88 -1.59
CA GLU A 280 22.62 -6.19 -1.28
C GLU A 280 22.93 -6.06 0.21
N ASN A 281 22.37 -5.04 0.87
CA ASN A 281 22.60 -4.77 2.30
C ASN A 281 21.61 -5.51 3.22
N ALA A 282 20.65 -6.27 2.68
CA ALA A 282 19.62 -6.92 3.47
C ALA A 282 20.20 -8.08 4.30
N THR A 283 19.90 -8.06 5.59
CA THR A 283 20.19 -9.15 6.53
C THR A 283 18.97 -9.97 6.91
N SER A 284 17.78 -9.52 6.50
CA SER A 284 16.52 -10.19 6.76
C SER A 284 16.48 -11.57 6.10
N ARG A 285 15.88 -12.56 6.77
CA ARG A 285 15.65 -13.89 6.23
C ARG A 285 14.65 -13.87 5.09
N TRP A 286 13.51 -13.18 5.31
CA TRP A 286 12.44 -13.05 4.34
C TRP A 286 12.58 -11.74 3.58
N ARG A 287 12.36 -11.75 2.28
CA ARG A 287 12.47 -10.57 1.41
C ARG A 287 11.29 -10.57 0.46
N PHE A 288 10.55 -9.46 0.47
CA PHE A 288 9.36 -9.26 -0.34
C PHE A 288 9.54 -8.00 -1.17
N LEU A 289 9.28 -8.10 -2.47
CA LEU A 289 9.09 -6.96 -3.35
C LEU A 289 7.59 -6.74 -3.54
N LEU A 290 7.18 -5.47 -3.50
CA LEU A 290 5.78 -5.07 -3.60
C LEU A 290 5.67 -3.94 -4.62
N ILE A 291 4.82 -4.12 -5.62
CA ILE A 291 4.62 -3.17 -6.71
C ILE A 291 3.17 -3.28 -7.18
N HIS A 292 2.63 -2.25 -7.82
CA HIS A 292 1.31 -2.40 -8.40
C HIS A 292 1.36 -3.17 -9.72
N HIS A 293 2.12 -2.66 -10.68
CA HIS A 293 2.27 -3.27 -11.99
C HIS A 293 3.69 -3.80 -12.19
N PRO A 294 3.89 -5.03 -12.66
CA PRO A 294 5.22 -5.55 -12.94
C PRO A 294 5.99 -4.65 -13.92
N VAL A 295 7.29 -4.59 -13.72
CA VAL A 295 8.20 -3.84 -14.59
C VAL A 295 8.16 -4.41 -16.01
N GLY A 296 8.35 -3.55 -17.03
CA GLY A 296 8.39 -3.97 -18.43
C GLY A 296 7.05 -3.91 -19.13
N GLY A 297 6.02 -3.49 -18.44
CA GLY A 297 4.74 -3.11 -19.00
C GLY A 297 3.82 -4.24 -19.37
N ASP A 298 2.70 -3.79 -19.83
CA ASP A 298 1.66 -4.57 -20.46
C ASP A 298 1.92 -4.57 -21.97
N ALA A 299 2.43 -5.64 -22.52
CA ALA A 299 2.67 -5.74 -23.96
C ALA A 299 1.34 -5.86 -24.74
N GLY A 300 0.36 -5.06 -24.40
CA GLY A 300 -0.97 -5.10 -25.02
C GLY A 300 -1.72 -6.39 -24.68
N ASP A 301 -2.62 -6.79 -25.58
CA ASP A 301 -3.37 -8.06 -25.44
C ASP A 301 -2.50 -9.32 -25.54
N ASP A 302 -1.20 -9.17 -25.75
CA ASP A 302 -0.25 -10.27 -25.76
C ASP A 302 0.33 -10.49 -24.36
N VAL A 303 -0.02 -11.58 -23.83
CA VAL A 303 0.20 -12.23 -22.55
C VAL A 303 1.66 -12.32 -22.07
N ASP A 304 2.59 -11.76 -22.80
CA ASP A 304 4.02 -12.04 -22.63
C ASP A 304 4.75 -10.99 -21.76
N SER A 305 4.04 -10.01 -21.20
CA SER A 305 4.68 -8.81 -20.68
C SER A 305 5.31 -8.95 -19.30
N ALA A 306 4.82 -9.81 -18.46
CA ALA A 306 5.39 -9.92 -17.11
C ALA A 306 5.57 -11.38 -16.72
N TYR A 307 6.64 -11.68 -15.97
CA TYR A 307 6.76 -12.99 -15.32
C TYR A 307 5.49 -13.34 -14.54
N GLY A 308 4.91 -12.34 -13.86
CA GLY A 308 3.68 -12.48 -13.14
C GLY A 308 2.45 -12.79 -13.99
N ARG A 309 2.47 -12.50 -15.29
CA ARG A 309 1.38 -12.78 -16.23
C ARG A 309 1.59 -14.03 -17.08
N GLY A 310 2.43 -14.94 -16.65
CA GLY A 310 2.64 -16.22 -17.34
C GLY A 310 3.60 -16.19 -18.51
N GLY A 311 4.18 -15.04 -18.83
CA GLY A 311 5.23 -14.92 -19.83
C GLY A 311 6.51 -15.65 -19.41
N GLY A 312 7.13 -16.33 -20.34
CA GLY A 312 8.43 -16.97 -20.07
C GLY A 312 9.56 -15.96 -20.04
N ARG A 313 10.67 -16.30 -19.36
CA ARG A 313 11.87 -15.46 -19.26
C ARG A 313 12.41 -14.98 -20.64
N ALA A 314 12.16 -15.73 -21.70
CA ALA A 314 12.59 -15.37 -23.06
C ALA A 314 11.79 -14.20 -23.69
N ALA A 315 10.63 -13.86 -23.13
CA ALA A 315 9.80 -12.75 -23.60
C ALA A 315 10.15 -11.41 -22.91
N HIS A 316 10.95 -11.44 -21.82
CA HIS A 316 11.21 -10.30 -20.98
C HIS A 316 12.69 -9.93 -21.07
N VAL A 317 12.99 -9.07 -22.03
CA VAL A 317 14.29 -8.42 -22.15
C VAL A 317 14.22 -7.04 -21.50
N GLY A 318 15.30 -6.61 -20.88
CA GLY A 318 15.41 -5.29 -20.30
C GLY A 318 15.28 -5.25 -18.78
N GLU A 319 14.61 -4.23 -18.25
CA GLU A 319 14.64 -3.93 -16.82
C GLU A 319 13.96 -5.02 -15.97
N GLN A 320 12.90 -5.66 -16.47
CA GLN A 320 12.24 -6.73 -15.73
C GLN A 320 13.14 -7.96 -15.55
N GLU A 321 13.95 -8.31 -16.56
CA GLU A 321 14.94 -9.37 -16.41
C GLU A 321 15.96 -8.99 -15.33
N ILE A 322 16.40 -7.73 -15.31
CA ILE A 322 17.33 -7.22 -14.28
C ILE A 322 16.70 -7.33 -12.89
N VAL A 323 15.45 -6.92 -12.72
CA VAL A 323 14.74 -7.03 -11.44
C VAL A 323 14.63 -8.49 -11.02
N HIS A 324 14.25 -9.38 -11.93
CA HIS A 324 14.17 -10.82 -11.64
C HIS A 324 15.53 -11.41 -11.25
N GLU A 325 16.62 -11.05 -11.95
CA GLU A 325 17.98 -11.48 -11.61
C GLU A 325 18.42 -10.97 -10.24
N LEU A 326 18.07 -9.74 -9.87
CA LEU A 326 18.30 -9.21 -8.53
C LEU A 326 17.53 -10.03 -7.47
N MET A 327 16.27 -10.35 -7.73
CA MET A 327 15.48 -11.19 -6.83
C MET A 327 16.12 -12.57 -6.62
N GLN A 328 16.56 -13.22 -7.69
CA GLN A 328 17.25 -14.52 -7.59
C GLN A 328 18.59 -14.40 -6.86
N THR A 329 19.40 -13.39 -7.19
CA THR A 329 20.72 -13.17 -6.59
C THR A 329 20.64 -12.95 -5.08
N TYR A 330 19.65 -12.21 -4.64
CA TYR A 330 19.49 -11.83 -3.23
C TYR A 330 18.38 -12.61 -2.51
N GLY A 331 17.82 -13.64 -3.14
CA GLY A 331 16.88 -14.56 -2.51
C GLY A 331 15.56 -13.88 -2.07
N VAL A 332 14.94 -13.13 -2.96
CA VAL A 332 13.58 -12.64 -2.74
C VAL A 332 12.60 -13.79 -2.94
N GLN A 333 11.79 -14.07 -1.92
CA GLN A 333 10.88 -15.22 -1.95
C GLN A 333 9.56 -14.90 -2.61
N VAL A 334 9.02 -13.69 -2.43
CA VAL A 334 7.73 -13.31 -2.99
C VAL A 334 7.79 -11.92 -3.62
N PHE A 335 7.25 -11.84 -4.82
CA PHE A 335 6.95 -10.61 -5.54
C PHE A 335 5.43 -10.43 -5.52
N PHE A 336 4.94 -9.50 -4.69
CA PHE A 336 3.54 -9.17 -4.59
C PHE A 336 3.19 -8.03 -5.56
N TYR A 337 2.09 -8.18 -6.30
CA TYR A 337 1.63 -7.17 -7.26
C TYR A 337 0.09 -7.10 -7.33
N GLY A 338 -0.44 -6.09 -8.02
CA GLY A 338 -1.86 -5.82 -8.21
C GLY A 338 -2.27 -5.84 -9.67
N HIS A 339 -3.16 -4.92 -10.08
CA HIS A 339 -3.54 -4.57 -11.43
C HIS A 339 -4.55 -5.51 -12.11
N ASP A 340 -4.47 -6.82 -12.00
CA ASP A 340 -5.29 -7.76 -12.76
C ASP A 340 -6.59 -8.18 -12.05
N HIS A 341 -6.85 -7.68 -10.86
CA HIS A 341 -8.09 -7.87 -10.09
C HIS A 341 -8.48 -9.35 -9.84
N VAL A 342 -7.51 -10.23 -9.81
CA VAL A 342 -7.69 -11.66 -9.54
C VAL A 342 -6.73 -12.14 -8.47
N PHE A 343 -7.03 -13.25 -7.83
CA PHE A 343 -6.00 -13.96 -7.07
C PHE A 343 -5.23 -14.88 -8.00
N THR A 344 -3.93 -14.85 -7.91
CA THR A 344 -3.06 -15.80 -8.61
C THR A 344 -1.75 -16.00 -7.84
N ASP A 345 -1.14 -17.16 -8.03
CA ASP A 345 0.20 -17.46 -7.57
C ASP A 345 0.92 -18.29 -8.63
N MET A 346 2.11 -17.85 -8.96
CA MET A 346 2.97 -18.51 -9.94
C MET A 346 4.41 -18.50 -9.46
N THR A 347 5.13 -19.59 -9.59
CA THR A 347 6.54 -19.68 -9.20
C THR A 347 7.42 -19.65 -10.43
N VAL A 348 8.37 -18.70 -10.46
CA VAL A 348 9.41 -18.60 -11.47
C VAL A 348 10.75 -18.61 -10.76
N ASP A 349 11.64 -19.55 -11.10
CA ASP A 349 12.99 -19.67 -10.54
C ASP A 349 13.05 -19.56 -9.01
N ALA A 350 12.12 -20.15 -8.28
CA ALA A 350 11.97 -20.13 -6.83
C ALA A 350 11.38 -18.83 -6.21
N THR A 351 11.03 -17.81 -6.98
CA THR A 351 10.27 -16.66 -6.51
C THR A 351 8.79 -16.87 -6.81
N HIS A 352 7.93 -16.65 -5.81
CA HIS A 352 6.49 -16.58 -5.99
C HIS A 352 6.09 -15.20 -6.50
N TYR A 353 5.34 -15.19 -7.60
CA TYR A 353 4.65 -14.02 -8.12
C TYR A 353 3.19 -14.12 -7.71
N THR A 354 2.81 -13.31 -6.73
CA THR A 354 1.52 -13.45 -6.03
C THR A 354 0.69 -12.19 -6.14
N LEU A 355 -0.55 -12.32 -6.60
CA LEU A 355 -1.53 -11.26 -6.65
C LEU A 355 -2.68 -11.60 -5.71
N PRO A 356 -2.98 -10.74 -4.70
CA PRO A 356 -3.92 -11.07 -3.62
C PRO A 356 -5.39 -10.71 -3.94
N GLY A 357 -5.77 -10.63 -5.20
CA GLY A 357 -7.11 -10.24 -5.62
C GLY A 357 -7.37 -8.73 -5.55
N SER A 358 -8.62 -8.35 -5.64
CA SER A 358 -9.07 -6.96 -5.53
C SER A 358 -9.96 -6.74 -4.31
N ALA A 359 -9.75 -5.64 -3.60
CA ALA A 359 -10.56 -5.27 -2.44
C ALA A 359 -11.67 -4.24 -2.76
N GLY A 360 -11.95 -4.01 -4.02
CA GLY A 360 -12.97 -3.04 -4.45
C GLY A 360 -13.47 -3.24 -5.87
N SER A 361 -12.56 -3.51 -6.80
CA SER A 361 -12.93 -3.74 -8.19
C SER A 361 -13.80 -4.99 -8.35
N ILE A 362 -14.83 -4.87 -9.16
CA ILE A 362 -15.78 -5.96 -9.48
C ILE A 362 -15.56 -6.56 -10.85
N TRP A 363 -14.56 -6.10 -11.59
CA TRP A 363 -14.24 -6.59 -12.94
C TRP A 363 -12.83 -7.22 -12.95
N PRO A 364 -12.73 -8.55 -12.83
CA PRO A 364 -11.46 -9.23 -12.99
C PRO A 364 -11.05 -9.26 -14.46
N PHE A 365 -9.75 -9.21 -14.72
CA PHE A 365 -9.27 -9.55 -16.07
C PHE A 365 -9.44 -11.04 -16.34
N PRO A 366 -9.91 -11.43 -17.53
CA PRO A 366 -10.04 -12.84 -17.90
C PRO A 366 -8.69 -13.54 -17.99
N ASP A 367 -8.64 -14.84 -17.64
CA ASP A 367 -7.42 -15.65 -17.72
C ASP A 367 -6.75 -15.56 -19.12
N ALA A 368 -7.57 -15.45 -20.19
CA ALA A 368 -7.06 -15.31 -21.55
C ALA A 368 -6.30 -14.00 -21.81
N GLN A 369 -6.58 -12.93 -21.04
CA GLN A 369 -5.87 -11.66 -21.13
C GLN A 369 -4.61 -11.63 -20.25
N THR A 370 -4.65 -12.35 -19.13
CA THR A 370 -3.56 -12.34 -18.15
C THR A 370 -2.56 -13.49 -18.35
N GLY A 371 -2.92 -14.52 -19.10
CA GLY A 371 -2.11 -15.72 -19.31
C GLY A 371 -1.91 -16.59 -18.07
N TYR A 372 -2.60 -16.30 -16.98
CA TYR A 372 -2.53 -17.13 -15.80
C TYR A 372 -3.10 -18.52 -16.06
N THR A 373 -2.36 -19.53 -15.67
CA THR A 373 -2.83 -20.93 -15.73
C THR A 373 -3.74 -21.29 -14.57
N LYS A 374 -3.75 -20.46 -13.53
CA LYS A 374 -4.55 -20.63 -12.32
C LYS A 374 -4.85 -19.29 -11.70
N SER A 375 -6.13 -18.92 -11.69
CA SER A 375 -6.61 -17.69 -11.08
C SER A 375 -7.96 -17.87 -10.40
N TRP A 376 -8.27 -16.97 -9.48
CA TRP A 376 -9.58 -16.91 -8.82
C TRP A 376 -10.11 -15.49 -8.97
N PRO A 377 -11.10 -15.26 -9.82
CA PRO A 377 -11.70 -13.94 -10.05
C PRO A 377 -12.68 -13.59 -8.92
N ASN A 378 -12.16 -13.44 -7.72
CA ASN A 378 -12.92 -13.13 -6.52
C ASN A 378 -12.42 -11.82 -5.91
N SER A 379 -13.31 -11.08 -5.27
CA SER A 379 -12.90 -9.99 -4.39
C SER A 379 -12.40 -10.53 -3.05
N GLY A 380 -11.47 -9.81 -2.43
CA GLY A 380 -10.94 -10.18 -1.13
C GLY A 380 -9.57 -9.58 -0.84
N TRP A 381 -8.76 -10.28 -0.07
CA TRP A 381 -7.48 -9.79 0.45
C TRP A 381 -6.49 -10.94 0.69
N GLY A 382 -5.22 -10.60 0.83
CA GLY A 382 -4.16 -11.54 1.21
C GLY A 382 -3.88 -11.48 2.70
N ARG A 383 -3.86 -12.63 3.40
CA ARG A 383 -3.35 -12.77 4.75
C ARG A 383 -1.97 -13.40 4.71
N ILE A 384 -0.98 -12.76 5.32
CA ILE A 384 0.38 -13.28 5.37
C ILE A 384 0.83 -13.37 6.83
N ASP A 385 1.09 -14.59 7.28
CA ASP A 385 1.62 -14.88 8.60
C ASP A 385 3.10 -15.21 8.49
N VAL A 386 3.94 -14.41 9.14
CA VAL A 386 5.42 -14.52 9.08
C VAL A 386 5.95 -14.97 10.44
N SER A 387 6.81 -15.96 10.42
CA SER A 387 7.56 -16.43 11.59
C SER A 387 9.05 -16.51 11.28
N ALA A 388 9.86 -16.86 12.28
CA ALA A 388 11.29 -17.09 12.06
C ALA A 388 11.56 -18.19 11.04
N ASP A 389 10.67 -19.19 10.92
CA ASP A 389 10.92 -20.41 10.15
C ASP A 389 10.02 -20.57 8.91
N SER A 390 8.96 -19.79 8.80
CA SER A 390 7.99 -19.94 7.72
C SER A 390 7.26 -18.63 7.38
N VAL A 391 6.81 -18.54 6.13
CA VAL A 391 5.83 -17.55 5.68
C VAL A 391 4.62 -18.31 5.13
N HIS A 392 3.48 -18.09 5.70
CA HIS A 392 2.21 -18.64 5.22
C HIS A 392 1.41 -17.54 4.52
N VAL A 393 1.05 -17.77 3.27
CA VAL A 393 0.26 -16.86 2.44
C VAL A 393 -1.10 -17.49 2.16
N ALA A 394 -2.16 -16.78 2.49
CA ALA A 394 -3.54 -17.23 2.26
C ALA A 394 -4.34 -16.19 1.46
N PHE A 395 -5.01 -16.64 0.41
CA PHE A 395 -5.97 -15.85 -0.37
C PHE A 395 -7.33 -15.91 0.32
N MET A 396 -7.75 -14.77 0.85
CA MET A 396 -8.98 -14.61 1.62
C MET A 396 -10.07 -14.01 0.73
N GLY A 397 -10.95 -14.84 0.20
CA GLY A 397 -12.19 -14.37 -0.42
C GLY A 397 -13.16 -13.77 0.62
N LEU A 398 -14.11 -12.95 0.16
CA LEU A 398 -15.10 -12.33 1.05
C LEU A 398 -15.85 -13.36 1.89
N GLY A 399 -16.02 -13.07 3.18
CA GLY A 399 -16.55 -14.01 4.17
C GLY A 399 -15.47 -14.82 4.87
N ASN A 400 -14.21 -14.41 4.78
CA ASN A 400 -13.05 -15.11 5.32
C ASN A 400 -12.91 -16.55 4.78
N VAL A 401 -13.28 -16.75 3.52
CA VAL A 401 -13.12 -18.04 2.83
C VAL A 401 -11.71 -18.14 2.29
N VAL A 402 -10.95 -19.14 2.72
CA VAL A 402 -9.63 -19.44 2.13
C VAL A 402 -9.84 -20.05 0.73
N LEU A 403 -9.41 -19.34 -0.31
CA LEU A 403 -9.49 -19.78 -1.70
C LEU A 403 -8.28 -20.64 -2.08
N TYR A 404 -7.13 -20.24 -1.61
CA TYR A 404 -5.84 -20.91 -1.83
C TYR A 404 -4.85 -20.49 -0.75
N GLU A 405 -3.89 -21.32 -0.48
CA GLU A 405 -2.79 -21.02 0.47
C GLU A 405 -1.51 -21.77 0.09
N TYR A 406 -0.37 -21.20 0.45
CA TYR A 406 0.94 -21.85 0.36
C TYR A 406 1.85 -21.41 1.51
N THR A 407 2.90 -22.20 1.74
CA THR A 407 3.88 -21.93 2.82
C THR A 407 5.30 -22.05 2.31
N LEU A 408 6.11 -21.05 2.61
CA LEU A 408 7.57 -21.01 2.43
C LEU A 408 8.24 -21.44 3.73
N GLN A 409 9.40 -22.14 3.61
CA GLN A 409 10.19 -22.64 4.75
C GLN A 409 11.66 -22.25 4.65
#